data_2900aac33feb3823917456e78b4bb65e
#
_entry.id   2900aac33feb3823917456e78b4bb65e
#
_cell.length_a   1.000
_cell.length_b   1.000
_cell.length_c   1.000
_cell.angle_alpha   90.00
_cell.angle_beta   90.00
_cell.angle_gamma   90.00
#
_symmetry.space_group_name_H-M   'P 1'
#
loop_
_entity.id
_entity.type
_entity.pdbx_description
1 polymer ?
#
loop_
_entity_poly.entity_id
_entity_poly.type
_entity_poly.pdbx_seq_one_letter_code
_entity_poly.pdbx_strand_id
1 'polypeptide(L)'
;MELREIQCMGPFPIYALTTFTLNVCSNQHGKVSLTGTIEKQYEKSVITCKDDAVKFIIKDKAGEEKILFCGVIHSIELKHMKDVCVLTMEVMSHTIQLDKQKKRRSFQDQNLSYETLLKNIVQKEYQGDLLDSLTQGKKIESFLLQYDETDWEFFKRIISRLNGVLFPEICAQSPKIYVGLPNPGEKSIDITHDKTLSLDFTQSAWTKANEQRGTELDHIKQRIRSQSEYPLGTNLIYEGKPFTITEQTIHGDIQVQGGYLERTYTLQPRGGCYINHYYQENDTGLHLQGKVLEVDQDRFRVHLDIDEKQDPNTAYWFPIHSDYVANQHTGQYIMPEKGSVVYLYFPNRKEKRKKHRYEQSVG
;
A
#
# COMPACT_ATOMS: atom_id res chain seq x y z
N MET A 1 2.70 27.88 13.01
CA MET A 1 2.84 27.58 11.57
C MET A 1 1.60 28.12 10.87
N GLU A 2 1.79 28.87 9.81
CA GLU A 2 0.69 29.51 9.08
C GLU A 2 0.65 29.05 7.64
N LEU A 3 -0.52 29.13 7.01
CA LEU A 3 -0.76 28.71 5.64
C LEU A 3 0.11 29.46 4.63
N ARG A 4 0.38 30.77 4.90
CA ARG A 4 1.23 31.62 4.07
C ARG A 4 2.72 31.22 4.09
N GLU A 5 3.14 30.39 5.05
CA GLU A 5 4.52 29.89 5.16
C GLU A 5 4.75 28.67 4.24
N ILE A 6 3.66 28.05 3.75
CA ILE A 6 3.74 26.91 2.82
C ILE A 6 4.07 27.44 1.42
N GLN A 7 5.17 26.97 0.87
CA GLN A 7 5.55 27.21 -0.52
C GLN A 7 5.27 25.95 -1.36
N CYS A 8 4.56 26.14 -2.46
CA CYS A 8 4.28 25.08 -3.43
C CYS A 8 5.27 25.22 -4.59
N MET A 9 6.13 24.23 -4.78
CA MET A 9 7.04 24.12 -5.91
C MET A 9 6.48 23.09 -6.90
N GLY A 10 6.04 23.57 -8.07
CA GLY A 10 5.37 22.74 -9.06
C GLY A 10 5.42 23.38 -10.44
N PRO A 11 4.63 22.90 -11.41
CA PRO A 11 4.66 23.37 -12.82
C PRO A 11 4.12 24.79 -13.00
N PHE A 12 3.47 25.35 -11.99
CA PHE A 12 2.97 26.73 -11.98
C PHE A 12 2.96 27.30 -10.55
N PRO A 13 3.12 28.62 -10.40
CA PRO A 13 3.09 29.26 -9.09
C PRO A 13 1.66 29.35 -8.54
N ILE A 14 1.50 29.07 -7.24
CA ILE A 14 0.28 29.38 -6.49
C ILE A 14 0.56 30.60 -5.63
N TYR A 15 -0.19 31.69 -5.87
CA TYR A 15 0.04 32.97 -5.19
C TYR A 15 -0.40 32.98 -3.74
N ALA A 16 -1.58 32.44 -3.50
CA ALA A 16 -2.14 32.39 -2.17
C ALA A 16 -2.91 31.09 -1.98
N LEU A 17 -2.61 30.39 -0.90
CA LEU A 17 -3.38 29.25 -0.44
C LEU A 17 -4.56 29.74 0.40
N THR A 18 -5.76 29.27 0.09
CA THR A 18 -6.97 29.50 0.89
C THR A 18 -7.19 28.37 1.89
N THR A 19 -7.01 27.13 1.41
CA THR A 19 -7.08 25.93 2.23
C THR A 19 -5.90 25.01 1.91
N PHE A 20 -5.46 24.27 2.91
CA PHE A 20 -4.45 23.23 2.76
C PHE A 20 -4.77 22.09 3.73
N THR A 21 -4.82 20.88 3.22
CA THR A 21 -4.98 19.68 4.04
C THR A 21 -3.99 18.63 3.58
N LEU A 22 -3.03 18.28 4.42
CA LEU A 22 -2.19 17.12 4.26
C LEU A 22 -2.73 16.00 5.13
N ASN A 23 -3.01 14.86 4.53
CA ASN A 23 -3.42 13.64 5.24
C ASN A 23 -2.47 12.52 4.87
N VAL A 24 -1.95 11.84 5.87
CA VAL A 24 -1.15 10.65 5.70
C VAL A 24 -1.60 9.60 6.71
N CYS A 25 -1.90 8.40 6.22
CA CYS A 25 -2.42 7.30 7.02
C CYS A 25 -1.67 6.01 6.69
N SER A 26 -1.53 5.13 7.68
CA SER A 26 -1.02 3.78 7.45
C SER A 26 -1.86 3.04 6.41
N ASN A 27 -1.21 2.22 5.59
CA ASN A 27 -1.83 1.40 4.55
C ASN A 27 -2.51 2.18 3.39
N GLN A 28 -2.30 3.49 3.32
CA GLN A 28 -2.82 4.38 2.29
C GLN A 28 -1.71 5.25 1.72
N HIS A 29 -1.93 5.83 0.54
CA HIS A 29 -1.04 6.87 0.00
C HIS A 29 -1.22 8.17 0.76
N GLY A 30 -0.14 8.94 0.91
CA GLY A 30 -0.25 10.30 1.44
C GLY A 30 -0.95 11.20 0.43
N LYS A 31 -1.74 12.17 0.93
CA LYS A 31 -2.55 13.06 0.11
C LYS A 31 -2.44 14.50 0.59
N VAL A 32 -2.28 15.42 -0.33
CA VAL A 32 -2.50 16.85 -0.10
C VAL A 32 -3.70 17.29 -0.93
N SER A 33 -4.63 18.00 -0.30
CA SER A 33 -5.72 18.72 -0.96
C SER A 33 -5.58 20.19 -0.63
N LEU A 34 -5.62 21.04 -1.63
CA LEU A 34 -5.49 22.48 -1.44
C LEU A 34 -6.44 23.26 -2.35
N THR A 35 -6.76 24.48 -1.92
CA THR A 35 -7.38 25.50 -2.74
C THR A 35 -6.50 26.74 -2.69
N GLY A 36 -6.28 27.37 -3.83
CA GLY A 36 -5.46 28.56 -3.93
C GLY A 36 -5.79 29.38 -5.18
N THR A 37 -5.06 30.45 -5.38
CA THR A 37 -5.22 31.33 -6.54
C THR A 37 -4.01 31.28 -7.44
N ILE A 38 -4.24 31.24 -8.75
CA ILE A 38 -3.22 31.33 -9.80
C ILE A 38 -3.58 32.45 -10.76
N GLU A 39 -2.58 32.99 -11.45
CA GLU A 39 -2.84 33.93 -12.55
C GLU A 39 -3.34 33.21 -13.80
N LYS A 40 -4.18 33.90 -14.56
CA LYS A 40 -4.80 33.38 -15.78
C LYS A 40 -3.77 32.90 -16.83
N GLN A 41 -2.58 33.50 -16.87
CA GLN A 41 -1.51 33.10 -17.82
C GLN A 41 -1.05 31.65 -17.65
N TYR A 42 -1.23 31.03 -16.45
CA TYR A 42 -0.82 29.67 -16.17
C TYR A 42 -1.89 28.61 -16.48
N GLU A 43 -3.05 29.01 -17.01
CA GLU A 43 -4.15 28.09 -17.37
C GLU A 43 -3.68 26.97 -18.31
N LYS A 44 -2.85 27.29 -19.31
CA LYS A 44 -2.30 26.28 -20.24
C LYS A 44 -1.40 25.27 -19.52
N SER A 45 -0.61 25.71 -18.56
CA SER A 45 0.26 24.84 -17.77
C SER A 45 -0.56 23.88 -16.91
N VAL A 46 -1.72 24.32 -16.39
CA VAL A 46 -2.64 23.47 -15.63
C VAL A 46 -3.18 22.32 -16.50
N ILE A 47 -3.50 22.57 -17.77
CA ILE A 47 -4.05 21.53 -18.65
C ILE A 47 -3.02 20.44 -18.98
N THR A 48 -1.72 20.78 -18.97
CA THR A 48 -0.64 19.87 -19.36
C THR A 48 0.11 19.22 -18.22
N CYS A 49 -0.17 19.57 -16.97
CA CYS A 49 0.60 19.18 -15.78
C CYS A 49 0.23 17.80 -15.18
N LYS A 50 -0.42 16.93 -15.96
CA LYS A 50 -0.77 15.59 -15.47
C LYS A 50 0.48 14.83 -15.04
N ASP A 51 0.44 14.27 -13.83
CA ASP A 51 1.53 13.52 -13.21
C ASP A 51 2.81 14.34 -12.92
N ASP A 52 2.76 15.67 -13.06
CA ASP A 52 3.89 16.50 -12.69
C ASP A 52 4.16 16.44 -11.18
N ALA A 53 5.44 16.47 -10.84
CA ALA A 53 5.88 16.45 -9.46
C ALA A 53 5.61 17.81 -8.77
N VAL A 54 5.12 17.73 -7.54
CA VAL A 54 4.89 18.89 -6.67
C VAL A 54 5.56 18.65 -5.33
N LYS A 55 6.21 19.71 -4.82
CA LYS A 55 6.86 19.71 -3.52
C LYS A 55 6.30 20.84 -2.67
N PHE A 56 5.87 20.51 -1.46
CA PHE A 56 5.47 21.50 -0.47
C PHE A 56 6.58 21.66 0.57
N ILE A 57 7.03 22.88 0.75
CA ILE A 57 8.08 23.21 1.72
C ILE A 57 7.59 24.30 2.68
N ILE A 58 8.19 24.31 3.84
CA ILE A 58 8.00 25.36 4.85
C ILE A 58 9.37 25.77 5.39
N LYS A 59 9.51 27.01 5.78
CA LYS A 59 10.69 27.47 6.51
C LYS A 59 10.50 27.28 7.99
N ASP A 60 11.46 26.68 8.65
CA ASP A 60 11.46 26.55 10.08
C ASP A 60 11.82 27.89 10.77
N LYS A 61 11.82 27.90 12.11
CA LYS A 61 12.17 29.10 12.88
C LYS A 61 13.61 29.60 12.65
N ALA A 62 14.50 28.71 12.19
CA ALA A 62 15.86 29.05 11.82
C ALA A 62 15.99 29.53 10.36
N GLY A 63 14.91 29.50 9.58
CA GLY A 63 14.87 29.84 8.17
C GLY A 63 15.29 28.70 7.24
N GLU A 64 15.51 27.50 7.77
CA GLU A 64 15.84 26.32 6.97
C GLU A 64 14.60 25.74 6.28
N GLU A 65 14.76 25.31 5.03
CA GLU A 65 13.68 24.71 4.27
C GLU A 65 13.43 23.27 4.71
N LYS A 66 12.20 23.00 5.09
CA LYS A 66 11.73 21.67 5.45
C LYS A 66 10.68 21.19 4.46
N ILE A 67 10.87 20.00 3.94
CA ILE A 67 9.88 19.36 3.09
C ILE A 67 8.72 18.87 3.94
N LEU A 68 7.51 19.29 3.62
CA LEU A 68 6.28 18.80 4.21
C LEU A 68 5.72 17.60 3.43
N PHE A 69 5.82 17.67 2.09
CA PHE A 69 5.26 16.66 1.21
C PHE A 69 5.89 16.72 -0.18
N CYS A 70 6.10 15.56 -0.80
CA CYS A 70 6.43 15.40 -2.21
C CYS A 70 5.45 14.42 -2.85
N GLY A 71 4.96 14.74 -4.04
CA GLY A 71 4.04 13.87 -4.74
C GLY A 71 3.83 14.28 -6.19
N VAL A 72 2.81 13.67 -6.78
CA VAL A 72 2.38 13.94 -8.17
C VAL A 72 0.95 14.46 -8.18
N ILE A 73 0.66 15.33 -9.12
CA ILE A 73 -0.68 15.89 -9.31
C ILE A 73 -1.62 14.77 -9.71
N HIS A 74 -2.69 14.59 -8.93
CA HIS A 74 -3.71 13.57 -9.15
C HIS A 74 -4.96 14.14 -9.82
N SER A 75 -5.45 15.26 -9.34
CA SER A 75 -6.58 15.98 -9.92
C SER A 75 -6.46 17.49 -9.76
N ILE A 76 -7.00 18.21 -10.69
CA ILE A 76 -7.10 19.69 -10.67
C ILE A 76 -8.49 20.09 -11.15
N GLU A 77 -9.07 21.05 -10.44
CA GLU A 77 -10.22 21.82 -10.85
C GLU A 77 -9.86 23.29 -10.92
N LEU A 78 -10.20 23.96 -12.00
CA LEU A 78 -9.94 25.38 -12.22
C LEU A 78 -11.24 26.13 -12.42
N LYS A 79 -11.49 27.13 -11.56
CA LYS A 79 -12.65 28.01 -11.64
C LYS A 79 -12.22 29.43 -11.97
N HIS A 80 -12.73 29.97 -13.06
CA HIS A 80 -12.42 31.35 -13.48
C HIS A 80 -13.24 32.37 -12.67
N MET A 81 -12.56 33.37 -12.12
CA MET A 81 -13.17 34.50 -11.42
C MET A 81 -12.52 35.81 -11.89
N LYS A 82 -13.13 36.47 -12.91
CA LYS A 82 -12.62 37.70 -13.54
C LYS A 82 -11.16 37.56 -13.95
N ASP A 83 -10.24 38.19 -13.21
CA ASP A 83 -8.80 38.28 -13.55
C ASP A 83 -7.95 37.20 -12.86
N VAL A 84 -8.51 36.41 -11.97
CA VAL A 84 -7.82 35.34 -11.26
C VAL A 84 -8.55 34.01 -11.47
N CYS A 85 -7.80 32.93 -11.34
CA CYS A 85 -8.34 31.59 -11.34
C CYS A 85 -8.21 30.97 -9.93
N VAL A 86 -9.29 30.42 -9.43
CA VAL A 86 -9.28 29.60 -8.21
C VAL A 86 -8.99 28.17 -8.61
N LEU A 87 -7.91 27.64 -8.06
CA LEU A 87 -7.43 26.29 -8.28
C LEU A 87 -7.78 25.42 -7.07
N THR A 88 -8.39 24.27 -7.30
CA THR A 88 -8.47 23.17 -6.33
C THR A 88 -7.64 22.02 -6.85
N MET A 89 -6.68 21.52 -6.06
CA MET A 89 -5.73 20.51 -6.49
C MET A 89 -5.58 19.41 -5.45
N GLU A 90 -5.51 18.17 -5.93
CA GLU A 90 -5.13 17.01 -5.14
C GLU A 90 -3.78 16.48 -5.62
N VAL A 91 -2.87 16.26 -4.66
CA VAL A 91 -1.54 15.71 -4.89
C VAL A 91 -1.39 14.44 -4.08
N MET A 92 -0.97 13.35 -4.71
CA MET A 92 -0.74 12.07 -4.06
C MET A 92 0.75 11.82 -3.89
N SER A 93 1.16 11.20 -2.78
CA SER A 93 2.55 10.80 -2.59
C SER A 93 3.03 9.88 -3.71
N HIS A 94 4.34 9.84 -3.96
CA HIS A 94 4.91 9.03 -5.05
C HIS A 94 4.56 7.55 -4.96
N THR A 95 4.17 7.04 -3.79
CA THR A 95 3.70 5.65 -3.63
C THR A 95 2.46 5.31 -4.48
N ILE A 96 1.69 6.32 -4.94
CA ILE A 96 0.56 6.13 -5.88
C ILE A 96 1.00 5.46 -7.19
N GLN A 97 2.27 5.55 -7.56
CA GLN A 97 2.79 4.90 -8.75
C GLN A 97 2.62 3.38 -8.71
N LEU A 98 2.68 2.78 -7.51
CA LEU A 98 2.45 1.35 -7.31
C LEU A 98 0.98 0.94 -7.49
N ASP A 99 0.06 1.90 -7.52
CA ASP A 99 -1.39 1.66 -7.58
C ASP A 99 -2.01 2.03 -8.95
N LYS A 100 -1.17 2.37 -9.94
CA LYS A 100 -1.64 2.80 -11.27
C LYS A 100 -2.01 1.65 -12.21
N GLN A 101 -1.31 0.53 -12.14
CA GLN A 101 -1.44 -0.56 -13.12
C GLN A 101 -1.63 -1.92 -12.44
N LYS A 102 -2.69 -2.62 -12.84
CA LYS A 102 -2.91 -4.02 -12.47
C LYS A 102 -1.96 -4.93 -13.24
N LYS A 103 -1.44 -5.95 -12.56
CA LYS A 103 -0.46 -6.88 -13.10
C LYS A 103 -0.91 -8.31 -12.96
N ARG A 104 -0.33 -9.17 -13.82
CA ARG A 104 -0.48 -10.63 -13.79
C ARG A 104 0.90 -11.23 -13.85
N ARG A 105 1.33 -11.87 -12.75
CA ARG A 105 2.62 -12.56 -12.64
C ARG A 105 2.63 -13.51 -11.47
N SER A 106 3.52 -14.48 -11.48
CA SER A 106 3.73 -15.40 -10.36
C SER A 106 5.13 -15.28 -9.77
N PHE A 107 5.24 -15.67 -8.50
CA PHE A 107 6.51 -15.76 -7.80
C PHE A 107 6.63 -17.18 -7.27
N GLN A 108 7.52 -17.96 -7.88
CA GLN A 108 7.62 -19.40 -7.70
C GLN A 108 8.83 -19.82 -6.86
N ASP A 109 9.84 -18.95 -6.71
CA ASP A 109 11.03 -19.24 -5.91
C ASP A 109 10.71 -19.23 -4.40
N GLN A 110 10.64 -20.43 -3.82
CA GLN A 110 10.37 -20.62 -2.40
C GLN A 110 11.49 -20.11 -1.48
N ASN A 111 12.71 -19.94 -2.01
CA ASN A 111 13.86 -19.43 -1.26
C ASN A 111 13.96 -17.90 -1.26
N LEU A 112 13.19 -17.24 -2.11
CA LEU A 112 13.13 -15.78 -2.15
C LEU A 112 12.52 -15.25 -0.84
N SER A 113 13.14 -14.23 -0.23
CA SER A 113 12.57 -13.60 0.96
C SER A 113 11.48 -12.58 0.57
N TYR A 114 10.51 -12.37 1.46
CA TYR A 114 9.51 -11.32 1.28
C TYR A 114 10.15 -9.95 1.08
N GLU A 115 11.15 -9.60 1.88
CA GLU A 115 11.90 -8.36 1.74
C GLU A 115 12.48 -8.20 0.33
N THR A 116 13.20 -9.23 -0.14
CA THR A 116 13.85 -9.21 -1.46
C THR A 116 12.80 -9.07 -2.57
N LEU A 117 11.67 -9.79 -2.47
CA LEU A 117 10.58 -9.69 -3.42
C LEU A 117 10.04 -8.25 -3.51
N LEU A 118 9.60 -7.71 -2.38
CA LEU A 118 8.97 -6.38 -2.34
C LEU A 118 9.96 -5.28 -2.75
N LYS A 119 11.20 -5.38 -2.28
CA LYS A 119 12.28 -4.44 -2.61
C LYS A 119 12.63 -4.46 -4.10
N ASN A 120 12.73 -5.65 -4.70
CA ASN A 120 12.98 -5.79 -6.14
C ASN A 120 11.88 -5.11 -6.97
N ILE A 121 10.61 -5.27 -6.60
CA ILE A 121 9.50 -4.61 -7.31
C ILE A 121 9.65 -3.10 -7.22
N VAL A 122 9.81 -2.55 -6.01
CA VAL A 122 9.91 -1.10 -5.80
C VAL A 122 11.12 -0.49 -6.49
N GLN A 123 12.27 -1.14 -6.40
CA GLN A 123 13.53 -0.62 -6.97
C GLN A 123 13.58 -0.72 -8.49
N LYS A 124 13.22 -1.89 -9.04
CA LYS A 124 13.40 -2.15 -10.48
C LYS A 124 12.34 -1.49 -11.34
N GLU A 125 11.11 -1.40 -10.84
CA GLU A 125 9.99 -0.90 -11.64
C GLU A 125 9.68 0.57 -11.38
N TYR A 126 10.02 1.09 -10.19
CA TYR A 126 9.65 2.45 -9.77
C TYR A 126 10.84 3.31 -9.32
N GLN A 127 12.06 2.79 -9.35
CA GLN A 127 13.27 3.49 -8.88
C GLN A 127 13.12 4.01 -7.44
N GLY A 128 12.31 3.31 -6.67
CA GLY A 128 11.98 3.64 -5.29
C GLY A 128 12.83 2.88 -4.29
N ASP A 129 12.40 2.88 -3.03
CA ASP A 129 13.06 2.15 -1.95
C ASP A 129 12.06 1.57 -0.95
N LEU A 130 12.49 0.54 -0.21
CA LEU A 130 11.68 -0.13 0.80
C LEU A 130 12.54 -0.47 2.01
N LEU A 131 12.06 -0.08 3.18
CA LEU A 131 12.62 -0.46 4.47
C LEU A 131 11.71 -1.47 5.15
N ASP A 132 12.26 -2.63 5.49
CA ASP A 132 11.51 -3.73 6.10
C ASP A 132 11.97 -3.99 7.54
N SER A 133 11.05 -3.82 8.48
CA SER A 133 11.23 -4.19 9.89
C SER A 133 10.37 -5.39 10.30
N LEU A 134 9.55 -5.93 9.38
CA LEU A 134 8.56 -6.96 9.66
C LEU A 134 9.05 -8.37 9.34
N THR A 135 9.59 -8.55 8.12
CA THR A 135 9.78 -9.90 7.59
C THR A 135 11.04 -10.58 8.07
N GLN A 136 12.06 -9.80 8.48
CA GLN A 136 13.33 -10.30 9.03
C GLN A 136 13.96 -11.41 8.19
N GLY A 137 13.92 -11.27 6.86
CA GLY A 137 14.45 -12.25 5.92
C GLY A 137 13.61 -13.53 5.75
N LYS A 138 12.36 -13.56 6.27
CA LYS A 138 11.46 -14.69 6.11
C LYS A 138 11.25 -15.03 4.65
N LYS A 139 11.42 -16.30 4.31
CA LYS A 139 11.19 -16.83 2.97
C LYS A 139 9.70 -16.95 2.64
N ILE A 140 9.38 -16.89 1.35
CA ILE A 140 8.02 -17.02 0.83
C ILE A 140 7.47 -18.43 1.07
N GLU A 141 8.30 -19.48 0.86
CA GLU A 141 8.00 -20.91 1.11
C GLU A 141 6.79 -21.46 0.33
N SER A 142 6.09 -20.64 -0.44
CA SER A 142 4.88 -21.00 -1.16
C SER A 142 4.80 -20.28 -2.49
N PHE A 143 3.97 -20.79 -3.38
CA PHE A 143 3.60 -20.09 -4.59
C PHE A 143 2.83 -18.81 -4.26
N LEU A 144 3.22 -17.68 -4.87
CA LEU A 144 2.48 -16.43 -4.79
C LEU A 144 2.01 -16.02 -6.20
N LEU A 145 0.77 -15.60 -6.29
CA LEU A 145 0.16 -15.09 -7.51
C LEU A 145 -0.26 -13.64 -7.30
N GLN A 146 0.13 -12.77 -8.22
CA GLN A 146 -0.46 -11.45 -8.40
C GLN A 146 -1.29 -11.51 -9.69
N TYR A 147 -2.61 -11.36 -9.55
CA TYR A 147 -3.51 -11.48 -10.69
C TYR A 147 -4.59 -10.39 -10.63
N ASP A 148 -4.57 -9.50 -11.63
CA ASP A 148 -5.43 -8.32 -11.70
C ASP A 148 -5.38 -7.44 -10.42
N GLU A 149 -4.22 -7.41 -9.78
CA GLU A 149 -3.90 -6.54 -8.64
C GLU A 149 -2.84 -5.51 -9.04
N THR A 150 -2.92 -4.32 -8.45
CA THR A 150 -1.81 -3.37 -8.46
C THR A 150 -0.69 -3.85 -7.53
N ASP A 151 0.50 -3.25 -7.63
CA ASP A 151 1.58 -3.61 -6.70
C ASP A 151 1.27 -3.19 -5.27
N TRP A 152 0.56 -2.07 -5.09
CA TRP A 152 0.12 -1.62 -3.77
C TRP A 152 -0.91 -2.58 -3.14
N GLU A 153 -1.89 -3.04 -3.90
CA GLU A 153 -2.86 -4.05 -3.46
C GLU A 153 -2.16 -5.37 -3.10
N PHE A 154 -1.25 -5.83 -3.97
CA PHE A 154 -0.44 -7.02 -3.74
C PHE A 154 0.40 -6.91 -2.47
N PHE A 155 1.08 -5.78 -2.23
CA PHE A 155 1.86 -5.54 -1.02
C PHE A 155 0.98 -5.59 0.23
N LYS A 156 -0.16 -4.89 0.24
CA LYS A 156 -1.11 -4.94 1.36
C LYS A 156 -1.56 -6.38 1.65
N ARG A 157 -1.88 -7.15 0.61
CA ARG A 157 -2.32 -8.54 0.75
C ARG A 157 -1.21 -9.44 1.34
N ILE A 158 0.01 -9.33 0.83
CA ILE A 158 1.16 -10.09 1.37
C ILE A 158 1.44 -9.71 2.82
N ILE A 159 1.51 -8.41 3.11
CA ILE A 159 1.83 -7.89 4.45
C ILE A 159 0.71 -8.19 5.46
N SER A 160 -0.56 -8.24 5.02
CA SER A 160 -1.68 -8.65 5.88
C SER A 160 -1.50 -10.08 6.44
N ARG A 161 -0.89 -10.97 5.66
CA ARG A 161 -0.62 -12.37 6.08
C ARG A 161 0.45 -12.48 7.15
N LEU A 162 1.29 -11.44 7.25
CA LEU A 162 2.37 -11.35 8.22
C LEU A 162 1.98 -10.50 9.44
N ASN A 163 0.70 -10.09 9.55
CA ASN A 163 0.21 -9.14 10.54
C ASN A 163 1.05 -7.86 10.52
N GLY A 164 1.20 -7.29 9.35
CA GLY A 164 2.01 -6.11 9.15
C GLY A 164 1.20 -4.87 8.81
N VAL A 165 1.92 -3.80 8.54
CA VAL A 165 1.41 -2.47 8.20
C VAL A 165 2.37 -1.81 7.21
N LEU A 166 1.85 -0.95 6.34
CA LEU A 166 2.62 -0.16 5.39
C LEU A 166 2.52 1.32 5.76
N PHE A 167 3.64 2.03 5.73
CA PHE A 167 3.69 3.48 5.86
C PHE A 167 4.30 4.09 4.61
N PRO A 168 3.60 5.03 3.93
CA PRO A 168 4.18 5.76 2.83
C PRO A 168 5.17 6.80 3.35
N GLU A 169 6.33 6.94 2.71
CA GLU A 169 7.19 8.10 2.89
C GLU A 169 6.70 9.23 1.98
N ILE A 170 6.31 10.33 2.60
CA ILE A 170 5.65 11.44 1.89
C ILE A 170 6.58 12.58 1.48
N CYS A 171 7.82 12.59 1.97
CA CYS A 171 8.81 13.62 1.65
C CYS A 171 9.79 13.19 0.55
N ALA A 172 9.72 11.94 0.11
CA ALA A 172 10.60 11.39 -0.93
C ALA A 172 10.12 11.77 -2.34
N GLN A 173 11.09 11.91 -3.27
CA GLN A 173 10.81 12.21 -4.69
C GLN A 173 10.60 10.96 -5.54
N SER A 174 10.60 9.78 -4.93
CA SER A 174 10.30 8.48 -5.54
C SER A 174 9.52 7.64 -4.54
N PRO A 175 8.84 6.55 -4.97
CA PRO A 175 8.12 5.68 -4.05
C PRO A 175 9.03 5.12 -2.96
N LYS A 176 8.75 5.45 -1.71
CA LYS A 176 9.40 4.86 -0.54
C LYS A 176 8.37 4.37 0.45
N ILE A 177 8.60 3.17 0.98
CA ILE A 177 7.65 2.45 1.83
C ILE A 177 8.38 1.87 3.03
N TYR A 178 7.79 2.04 4.22
CA TYR A 178 8.18 1.30 5.41
C TYR A 178 7.22 0.13 5.61
N VAL A 179 7.77 -1.06 5.74
CA VAL A 179 7.03 -2.29 6.00
C VAL A 179 7.21 -2.69 7.46
N GLY A 180 6.09 -2.82 8.17
CA GLY A 180 6.10 -3.08 9.60
C GLY A 180 6.10 -1.82 10.45
N LEU A 181 6.00 -1.99 11.77
CA LEU A 181 6.10 -0.88 12.70
C LEU A 181 7.57 -0.51 12.87
N PRO A 182 7.98 0.71 12.55
CA PRO A 182 9.32 1.17 12.86
C PRO A 182 9.56 1.05 14.38
N ASN A 183 10.81 0.91 14.76
CA ASN A 183 11.21 0.82 16.17
C ASN A 183 11.85 2.15 16.62
N PRO A 184 11.10 3.27 16.60
CA PRO A 184 11.56 4.50 17.19
C PRO A 184 11.49 4.31 18.69
N GLY A 185 12.49 4.80 19.39
CA GLY A 185 12.48 4.79 20.86
C GLY A 185 11.17 5.38 21.40
N GLU A 186 10.72 4.89 22.54
CA GLU A 186 9.54 5.40 23.21
C GLU A 186 9.71 6.89 23.50
N LYS A 187 8.80 7.70 22.98
CA LYS A 187 8.76 9.15 23.26
C LYS A 187 7.56 9.43 24.16
N SER A 188 7.73 10.21 25.20
CA SER A 188 6.58 10.75 25.91
C SER A 188 5.99 11.90 25.10
N ILE A 189 4.71 11.89 24.87
CA ILE A 189 4.00 13.02 24.25
C ILE A 189 3.57 13.98 25.34
N ASP A 190 3.91 15.24 25.16
CA ASP A 190 3.22 16.32 25.85
C ASP A 190 1.95 16.65 25.08
N ILE A 191 0.79 16.27 25.66
CA ILE A 191 -0.50 16.44 25.01
C ILE A 191 -1.16 17.70 25.52
N THR A 192 -1.27 18.66 24.64
CA THR A 192 -2.10 19.83 24.87
C THR A 192 -3.58 19.52 24.59
N HIS A 193 -4.36 19.62 25.57
CA HIS A 193 -5.77 19.90 25.86
C HIS A 193 -6.93 19.25 25.05
N ASP A 194 -6.85 18.97 23.76
CA ASP A 194 -8.01 18.47 23.01
C ASP A 194 -7.88 16.99 22.65
N LYS A 195 -8.66 16.17 23.33
CA LYS A 195 -8.70 14.71 23.12
C LYS A 195 -10.06 14.32 22.57
N THR A 196 -10.07 13.52 21.54
CA THR A 196 -11.28 12.83 21.08
C THR A 196 -11.02 11.34 21.14
N LEU A 197 -11.81 10.60 21.90
CA LEU A 197 -11.80 9.13 21.91
C LEU A 197 -12.84 8.64 20.93
N SER A 198 -12.44 7.79 19.99
CA SER A 198 -13.36 7.09 19.10
C SER A 198 -13.15 5.58 19.20
N LEU A 199 -14.24 4.82 19.19
CA LEU A 199 -14.25 3.37 19.21
C LEU A 199 -14.91 2.89 17.92
N ASP A 200 -14.22 2.03 17.17
CA ASP A 200 -14.76 1.42 15.96
C ASP A 200 -15.29 0.02 16.26
N PHE A 201 -16.56 -0.04 16.63
CA PHE A 201 -17.23 -1.32 16.92
C PHE A 201 -17.45 -2.19 15.68
N THR A 202 -17.56 -1.57 14.50
CA THR A 202 -17.71 -2.29 13.22
C THR A 202 -16.48 -3.14 12.95
N GLN A 203 -15.30 -2.57 13.10
CA GLN A 203 -14.04 -3.28 12.92
C GLN A 203 -13.87 -4.39 13.94
N SER A 204 -14.24 -4.16 15.22
CA SER A 204 -14.21 -5.18 16.27
C SER A 204 -15.14 -6.34 15.96
N ALA A 205 -16.37 -6.09 15.53
CA ALA A 205 -17.32 -7.12 15.16
C ALA A 205 -16.83 -7.94 13.95
N TRP A 206 -16.23 -7.29 12.95
CA TRP A 206 -15.66 -7.96 11.78
C TRP A 206 -14.47 -8.85 12.17
N THR A 207 -13.58 -8.39 13.04
CA THR A 207 -12.43 -9.15 13.55
C THR A 207 -12.86 -10.41 14.25
N LYS A 208 -13.90 -10.33 15.11
CA LYS A 208 -14.49 -11.50 15.79
C LYS A 208 -15.10 -12.49 14.79
N ALA A 209 -15.87 -12.00 13.84
CA ALA A 209 -16.56 -12.85 12.86
C ALA A 209 -15.59 -13.60 11.92
N ASN A 210 -14.39 -13.08 11.69
CA ASN A 210 -13.39 -13.65 10.79
C ASN A 210 -12.24 -14.37 11.52
N GLU A 211 -12.38 -14.67 12.81
CA GLU A 211 -11.36 -15.34 13.65
C GLU A 211 -9.98 -14.66 13.58
N GLN A 212 -9.97 -13.35 13.37
CA GLN A 212 -8.72 -12.60 13.31
C GLN A 212 -8.20 -12.27 14.71
N ARG A 213 -6.89 -12.14 14.82
CA ARG A 213 -6.25 -11.78 16.08
C ARG A 213 -6.53 -10.31 16.41
N GLY A 214 -6.84 -10.07 17.67
CA GLY A 214 -7.07 -8.74 18.21
C GLY A 214 -8.14 -8.75 19.30
N THR A 215 -8.07 -7.75 20.14
CA THR A 215 -9.05 -7.48 21.19
C THR A 215 -9.88 -6.25 20.81
N GLU A 216 -11.01 -6.01 21.47
CA GLU A 216 -11.79 -4.79 21.28
C GLU A 216 -10.95 -3.53 21.57
N LEU A 217 -9.98 -3.66 22.47
CA LEU A 217 -9.08 -2.56 22.83
C LEU A 217 -8.12 -2.17 21.70
N ASP A 218 -7.80 -3.08 20.78
CA ASP A 218 -6.94 -2.80 19.62
C ASP A 218 -7.60 -1.86 18.61
N HIS A 219 -8.93 -1.73 18.66
CA HIS A 219 -9.69 -0.85 17.76
C HIS A 219 -9.96 0.54 18.34
N ILE A 220 -9.40 0.83 19.51
CA ILE A 220 -9.48 2.16 20.09
C ILE A 220 -8.61 3.11 19.28
N LYS A 221 -9.23 4.19 18.76
CA LYS A 221 -8.54 5.29 18.13
C LYS A 221 -8.64 6.51 19.00
N GLN A 222 -7.50 7.12 19.30
CA GLN A 222 -7.46 8.39 20.01
C GLN A 222 -6.94 9.47 19.07
N ARG A 223 -7.66 10.56 18.97
CA ARG A 223 -7.24 11.74 18.20
C ARG A 223 -6.73 12.80 19.16
N ILE A 224 -5.53 13.29 18.88
CA ILE A 224 -4.88 14.32 19.67
C ILE A 224 -4.42 15.47 18.77
N ARG A 225 -4.38 16.68 19.30
CA ARG A 225 -3.73 17.82 18.68
C ARG A 225 -2.35 18.04 19.32
N SER A 226 -1.35 18.35 18.51
CA SER A 226 0.00 18.65 19.00
C SER A 226 0.72 19.61 18.07
N GLN A 227 1.48 20.53 18.66
CA GLN A 227 2.39 21.39 17.91
C GLN A 227 3.72 20.70 17.58
N SER A 228 4.04 19.63 18.29
CA SER A 228 5.23 18.82 18.03
C SER A 228 5.05 17.94 16.80
N GLU A 229 6.16 17.65 16.14
CA GLU A 229 6.16 16.81 14.94
C GLU A 229 6.55 15.38 15.29
N TYR A 230 5.70 14.46 14.91
CA TYR A 230 5.93 13.03 15.08
C TYR A 230 5.74 12.33 13.73
N PRO A 231 6.73 11.56 13.24
CA PRO A 231 6.56 10.73 12.06
C PRO A 231 5.50 9.66 12.26
N LEU A 232 4.84 9.26 11.18
CA LEU A 232 3.98 8.08 11.18
C LEU A 232 4.75 6.85 11.68
N GLY A 233 4.04 5.96 12.39
CA GLY A 233 4.64 4.77 12.98
C GLY A 233 5.40 5.03 14.28
N THR A 234 5.52 6.29 14.74
CA THR A 234 6.15 6.59 16.04
C THR A 234 5.36 5.92 17.17
N ASN A 235 6.07 5.15 18.00
CA ASN A 235 5.50 4.61 19.23
C ASN A 235 5.56 5.66 20.34
N LEU A 236 4.46 5.78 21.06
CA LEU A 236 4.27 6.79 22.10
C LEU A 236 3.67 6.16 23.34
N ILE A 237 4.08 6.62 24.50
CA ILE A 237 3.39 6.29 25.75
C ILE A 237 2.36 7.38 26.01
N TYR A 238 1.10 7.00 26.03
CA TYR A 238 -0.03 7.86 26.29
C TYR A 238 -0.84 7.32 27.46
N GLU A 239 -0.99 8.07 28.53
CA GLU A 239 -1.65 7.61 29.78
C GLU A 239 -1.11 6.26 30.28
N GLY A 240 0.22 6.05 30.18
CA GLY A 240 0.89 4.82 30.62
C GLY A 240 0.72 3.62 29.68
N LYS A 241 0.09 3.79 28.52
CA LYS A 241 -0.14 2.72 27.52
C LYS A 241 0.62 2.99 26.22
N PRO A 242 1.14 1.95 25.55
CA PRO A 242 1.83 2.11 24.29
C PRO A 242 0.82 2.28 23.14
N PHE A 243 0.98 3.34 22.38
CA PHE A 243 0.25 3.63 21.15
C PHE A 243 1.21 3.90 19.99
N THR A 244 0.72 3.76 18.79
CA THR A 244 1.44 4.08 17.55
C THR A 244 0.64 5.13 16.78
N ILE A 245 1.34 6.11 16.20
CA ILE A 245 0.73 7.09 15.30
C ILE A 245 0.43 6.39 13.98
N THR A 246 -0.86 6.26 13.64
CA THR A 246 -1.33 5.63 12.40
C THR A 246 -1.82 6.63 11.36
N GLU A 247 -2.13 7.86 11.78
CA GLU A 247 -2.58 8.92 10.88
C GLU A 247 -2.08 10.28 11.36
N GLN A 248 -1.73 11.14 10.43
CA GLN A 248 -1.42 12.54 10.67
C GLN A 248 -2.22 13.39 9.68
N THR A 249 -2.86 14.43 10.21
CA THR A 249 -3.51 15.47 9.41
C THR A 249 -2.91 16.82 9.77
N ILE A 250 -2.55 17.61 8.74
CA ILE A 250 -2.22 19.03 8.88
C ILE A 250 -3.28 19.79 8.10
N HIS A 251 -4.02 20.65 8.76
CA HIS A 251 -5.11 21.39 8.14
C HIS A 251 -4.97 22.88 8.42
N GLY A 252 -5.24 23.72 7.42
CA GLY A 252 -5.35 25.15 7.54
C GLY A 252 -6.39 25.72 6.60
N ASP A 253 -7.17 26.68 7.11
CA ASP A 253 -8.18 27.41 6.38
C ASP A 253 -8.15 28.89 6.80
N ILE A 254 -8.01 29.79 5.81
CA ILE A 254 -7.97 31.24 6.11
C ILE A 254 -9.28 31.72 6.69
N GLN A 255 -10.40 31.20 6.23
CA GLN A 255 -11.75 31.68 6.64
C GLN A 255 -12.14 31.21 8.04
N VAL A 256 -11.72 29.99 8.41
CA VAL A 256 -12.14 29.35 9.66
C VAL A 256 -11.13 29.59 10.77
N GLN A 257 -9.85 29.47 10.46
CA GLN A 257 -8.76 29.45 11.46
C GLN A 257 -7.78 30.62 11.31
N GLY A 258 -8.13 31.65 10.49
CA GLY A 258 -7.22 32.76 10.20
C GLY A 258 -5.91 32.33 9.54
N GLY A 259 -5.89 31.14 8.93
CA GLY A 259 -4.73 30.59 8.24
C GLY A 259 -3.70 29.86 9.14
N TYR A 260 -4.00 29.65 10.42
CA TYR A 260 -3.15 28.81 11.28
C TYR A 260 -3.29 27.34 10.90
N LEU A 261 -2.14 26.64 10.88
CA LEU A 261 -2.11 25.20 10.63
C LEU A 261 -2.31 24.43 11.93
N GLU A 262 -3.34 23.60 11.92
CA GLU A 262 -3.61 22.64 12.99
C GLU A 262 -3.04 21.28 12.63
N ARG A 263 -2.33 20.64 13.56
CA ARG A 263 -1.80 19.30 13.40
C ARG A 263 -2.49 18.33 14.33
N THR A 264 -3.08 17.30 13.77
CA THR A 264 -3.82 16.26 14.48
C THR A 264 -3.19 14.91 14.21
N TYR A 265 -3.11 14.07 15.22
CA TYR A 265 -2.63 12.69 15.14
C TYR A 265 -3.71 11.73 15.58
N THR A 266 -3.82 10.59 14.88
CA THR A 266 -4.60 9.46 15.34
C THR A 266 -3.65 8.40 15.90
N LEU A 267 -3.89 8.02 17.15
CA LEU A 267 -3.14 7.03 17.91
C LEU A 267 -3.94 5.72 17.96
N GLN A 268 -3.28 4.60 17.73
CA GLN A 268 -3.86 3.26 17.89
C GLN A 268 -2.96 2.37 18.74
N PRO A 269 -3.52 1.44 19.53
CA PRO A 269 -2.73 0.37 20.10
C PRO A 269 -2.01 -0.43 19.01
N ARG A 270 -0.84 -0.97 19.32
CA ARG A 270 0.00 -1.68 18.32
C ARG A 270 -0.75 -2.80 17.58
N GLY A 271 -1.62 -3.55 18.30
CA GLY A 271 -2.45 -4.61 17.70
C GLY A 271 -3.43 -4.13 16.64
N GLY A 272 -3.93 -2.89 16.78
CA GLY A 272 -4.89 -2.29 15.85
C GLY A 272 -4.26 -1.65 14.61
N CYS A 273 -2.92 -1.56 14.54
CA CYS A 273 -2.24 -0.96 13.39
C CYS A 273 -2.16 -1.90 12.20
N TYR A 274 -2.31 -3.20 12.40
CA TYR A 274 -2.09 -4.20 11.37
C TYR A 274 -3.21 -4.24 10.34
N ILE A 275 -2.84 -4.55 9.08
CA ILE A 275 -3.81 -4.80 8.02
C ILE A 275 -4.55 -6.10 8.36
N ASN A 276 -5.88 -6.05 8.32
CA ASN A 276 -6.68 -7.26 8.44
C ASN A 276 -6.37 -8.23 7.30
N HIS A 277 -6.22 -9.51 7.64
CA HIS A 277 -5.90 -10.52 6.67
C HIS A 277 -7.02 -10.67 5.63
N TYR A 278 -6.69 -10.51 4.37
CA TYR A 278 -7.63 -10.72 3.27
C TYR A 278 -7.00 -11.53 2.13
N TYR A 279 -7.87 -12.14 1.33
CA TYR A 279 -7.51 -12.95 0.17
C TYR A 279 -8.01 -12.27 -1.10
N GLN A 280 -7.33 -12.52 -2.21
CA GLN A 280 -7.81 -12.08 -3.51
C GLN A 280 -9.05 -12.88 -3.92
N GLU A 281 -10.17 -12.18 -4.14
CA GLU A 281 -11.43 -12.83 -4.51
C GLU A 281 -11.41 -13.37 -5.94
N ASN A 282 -10.67 -12.69 -6.82
CA ASN A 282 -10.59 -13.03 -8.25
C ASN A 282 -9.78 -14.30 -8.55
N ASP A 283 -9.07 -14.86 -7.57
CA ASP A 283 -8.28 -16.09 -7.75
C ASP A 283 -9.16 -17.37 -7.75
N THR A 284 -10.40 -17.30 -7.28
CA THR A 284 -11.27 -18.48 -7.17
C THR A 284 -11.85 -18.86 -8.54
N GLY A 285 -11.63 -20.10 -8.96
CA GLY A 285 -12.08 -20.60 -10.27
C GLY A 285 -11.14 -20.23 -11.43
N LEU A 286 -10.00 -19.61 -11.14
CA LEU A 286 -9.02 -19.22 -12.14
C LEU A 286 -8.33 -20.45 -12.75
N HIS A 287 -8.17 -20.45 -14.07
CA HIS A 287 -7.39 -21.40 -14.83
C HIS A 287 -6.22 -20.66 -15.49
N LEU A 288 -4.98 -21.01 -15.12
CA LEU A 288 -3.79 -20.44 -15.72
C LEU A 288 -3.09 -21.47 -16.61
N GLN A 289 -2.92 -21.13 -17.86
CA GLN A 289 -2.18 -21.94 -18.82
C GLN A 289 -0.68 -21.80 -18.58
N GLY A 290 0.04 -22.89 -18.84
CA GLY A 290 1.49 -22.88 -18.78
C GLY A 290 2.09 -24.13 -19.41
N LYS A 291 3.41 -24.13 -19.52
CA LYS A 291 4.21 -25.19 -20.12
C LYS A 291 5.00 -25.95 -19.08
N VAL A 292 4.91 -27.27 -19.07
CA VAL A 292 5.64 -28.13 -18.13
C VAL A 292 7.15 -28.01 -18.36
N LEU A 293 7.87 -27.65 -17.30
CA LEU A 293 9.33 -27.55 -17.29
C LEU A 293 9.99 -28.87 -16.86
N GLU A 294 9.43 -29.52 -15.86
CA GLU A 294 9.95 -30.73 -15.24
C GLU A 294 8.84 -31.51 -14.56
N VAL A 295 8.99 -32.84 -14.51
CA VAL A 295 8.05 -33.74 -13.82
C VAL A 295 8.85 -34.63 -12.88
N ASP A 296 8.37 -34.80 -11.65
CA ASP A 296 8.98 -35.65 -10.64
C ASP A 296 7.87 -36.36 -9.83
N GLN A 297 7.70 -37.65 -10.04
CA GLN A 297 6.68 -38.48 -9.39
C GLN A 297 5.26 -37.89 -9.55
N ASP A 298 4.67 -37.36 -8.48
CA ASP A 298 3.31 -36.85 -8.38
C ASP A 298 3.23 -35.33 -8.47
N ARG A 299 4.30 -34.66 -8.93
CA ARG A 299 4.40 -33.21 -9.01
C ARG A 299 5.11 -32.75 -10.28
N PHE A 300 4.88 -31.52 -10.66
CA PHE A 300 5.49 -30.91 -11.85
C PHE A 300 5.80 -29.43 -11.62
N ARG A 301 6.76 -28.92 -12.35
CA ARG A 301 7.11 -27.51 -12.47
C ARG A 301 6.52 -26.95 -13.76
N VAL A 302 6.09 -25.70 -13.72
CA VAL A 302 5.45 -25.06 -14.87
C VAL A 302 5.94 -23.62 -15.06
N HIS A 303 6.13 -23.25 -16.33
CA HIS A 303 6.23 -21.85 -16.73
C HIS A 303 4.84 -21.39 -17.12
N LEU A 304 4.25 -20.49 -16.35
CA LEU A 304 2.93 -19.93 -16.62
C LEU A 304 3.03 -18.88 -17.72
N ASP A 305 2.05 -18.84 -18.61
CA ASP A 305 2.02 -17.91 -19.75
C ASP A 305 1.89 -16.42 -19.32
N ILE A 306 1.49 -16.18 -18.07
CA ILE A 306 1.44 -14.84 -17.49
C ILE A 306 2.82 -14.29 -17.11
N ASP A 307 3.84 -15.16 -17.03
CA ASP A 307 5.21 -14.80 -16.65
C ASP A 307 6.09 -14.66 -17.89
N GLU A 308 6.83 -13.56 -18.02
CA GLU A 308 7.77 -13.40 -19.14
C GLU A 308 8.89 -14.47 -19.12
N LYS A 309 9.35 -14.82 -17.92
CA LYS A 309 10.44 -15.78 -17.70
C LYS A 309 10.22 -16.55 -16.41
N GLN A 310 10.57 -17.83 -16.43
CA GLN A 310 10.62 -18.69 -15.26
C GLN A 310 11.91 -19.53 -15.29
N ASP A 311 12.74 -19.39 -14.26
CA ASP A 311 13.90 -20.28 -14.09
C ASP A 311 13.39 -21.69 -13.70
N PRO A 312 13.68 -22.73 -14.49
CA PRO A 312 13.27 -24.09 -14.16
C PRO A 312 13.74 -24.57 -12.79
N ASN A 313 14.91 -24.10 -12.32
CA ASN A 313 15.49 -24.56 -11.06
C ASN A 313 14.78 -23.97 -9.84
N THR A 314 14.14 -22.80 -9.97
CA THR A 314 13.43 -22.11 -8.89
C THR A 314 11.92 -22.20 -9.04
N ALA A 315 11.42 -22.82 -10.11
CA ALA A 315 9.99 -23.00 -10.33
C ALA A 315 9.37 -23.86 -9.21
N TYR A 316 8.15 -23.49 -8.82
CA TYR A 316 7.40 -24.19 -7.76
C TYR A 316 6.97 -25.58 -8.19
N TRP A 317 7.04 -26.55 -7.27
CA TRP A 317 6.53 -27.89 -7.47
C TRP A 317 5.02 -27.96 -7.18
N PHE A 318 4.21 -28.06 -8.22
CA PHE A 318 2.76 -28.22 -8.10
C PHE A 318 2.41 -29.71 -8.03
N PRO A 319 1.55 -30.12 -7.09
CA PRO A 319 1.08 -31.50 -7.03
C PRO A 319 0.13 -31.80 -8.19
N ILE A 320 0.21 -33.02 -8.72
CA ILE A 320 -0.73 -33.55 -9.70
C ILE A 320 -1.95 -34.05 -8.94
N HIS A 321 -3.12 -33.52 -9.25
CA HIS A 321 -4.39 -34.04 -8.75
C HIS A 321 -5.12 -34.70 -9.91
N SER A 322 -5.14 -36.05 -9.95
CA SER A 322 -6.09 -36.79 -10.76
C SER A 322 -7.42 -36.85 -10.00
N ASP A 323 -8.53 -36.50 -10.65
CA ASP A 323 -9.85 -36.84 -10.14
C ASP A 323 -9.98 -38.38 -10.16
N TYR A 324 -9.67 -39.01 -9.04
CA TYR A 324 -10.13 -40.35 -8.78
C TYR A 324 -11.64 -40.29 -8.60
N VAL A 325 -12.40 -40.32 -9.68
CA VAL A 325 -13.80 -40.71 -9.59
C VAL A 325 -13.77 -42.20 -9.29
N ALA A 326 -13.87 -42.51 -8.01
CA ALA A 326 -14.04 -43.87 -7.53
C ALA A 326 -15.42 -44.38 -7.92
N ASN A 327 -15.60 -44.76 -9.15
CA ASN A 327 -16.61 -45.67 -9.62
C ASN A 327 -15.99 -46.63 -10.63
N GLN A 328 -15.68 -47.86 -10.15
CA GLN A 328 -15.32 -49.02 -10.95
C GLN A 328 -14.06 -48.90 -11.82
N HIS A 329 -12.89 -49.10 -11.21
CA HIS A 329 -11.66 -49.68 -11.83
C HIS A 329 -11.09 -49.17 -13.17
N THR A 330 -11.39 -47.95 -13.61
CA THR A 330 -10.76 -47.35 -14.79
C THR A 330 -10.41 -45.88 -14.61
N GLY A 331 -9.50 -45.61 -13.67
CA GLY A 331 -8.85 -44.31 -13.59
C GLY A 331 -7.63 -44.26 -14.49
N GLN A 332 -7.65 -43.51 -15.55
CA GLN A 332 -6.47 -43.27 -16.38
C GLN A 332 -5.63 -42.19 -15.66
N TYR A 333 -4.51 -42.58 -15.08
CA TYR A 333 -3.51 -41.65 -14.55
C TYR A 333 -2.66 -41.15 -15.72
N ILE A 334 -2.92 -39.94 -16.16
CA ILE A 334 -2.14 -39.31 -17.24
C ILE A 334 -1.14 -38.36 -16.60
N MET A 335 0.14 -38.72 -16.71
CA MET A 335 1.25 -37.83 -16.30
C MET A 335 1.51 -36.83 -17.43
N PRO A 336 1.64 -35.52 -17.11
CA PRO A 336 2.09 -34.56 -18.09
C PRO A 336 3.56 -34.81 -18.45
N GLU A 337 3.92 -34.67 -19.69
CA GLU A 337 5.30 -34.76 -20.16
C GLU A 337 5.95 -33.37 -20.15
N LYS A 338 7.28 -33.32 -20.05
CA LYS A 338 8.04 -32.07 -20.20
C LYS A 338 7.69 -31.42 -21.56
N GLY A 339 7.31 -30.15 -21.53
CA GLY A 339 6.93 -29.40 -22.71
C GLY A 339 5.42 -29.40 -22.99
N SER A 340 4.63 -30.26 -22.34
CA SER A 340 3.17 -30.25 -22.47
C SER A 340 2.54 -28.97 -21.95
N VAL A 341 1.42 -28.58 -22.55
CA VAL A 341 0.58 -27.48 -22.07
C VAL A 341 -0.36 -28.01 -21.00
N VAL A 342 -0.42 -27.28 -19.90
CA VAL A 342 -1.22 -27.63 -18.72
C VAL A 342 -2.00 -26.41 -18.22
N TYR A 343 -3.08 -26.66 -17.51
CA TYR A 343 -3.86 -25.63 -16.84
C TYR A 343 -3.78 -25.83 -15.32
N LEU A 344 -3.34 -24.78 -14.59
CA LEU A 344 -3.42 -24.74 -13.13
C LEU A 344 -4.77 -24.19 -12.72
N TYR A 345 -5.55 -24.98 -12.01
CA TYR A 345 -6.83 -24.57 -11.47
C TYR A 345 -6.72 -24.13 -10.01
N PHE A 346 -7.33 -23.01 -9.66
CA PHE A 346 -7.34 -22.42 -8.32
C PHE A 346 -8.75 -22.53 -7.69
N PRO A 347 -9.06 -23.64 -6.97
CA PRO A 347 -10.42 -23.91 -6.50
C PRO A 347 -10.88 -23.02 -5.34
N ASN A 348 -9.98 -22.36 -4.62
CA ASN A 348 -10.33 -21.56 -3.48
C ASN A 348 -9.34 -20.40 -3.24
N ARG A 349 -9.74 -19.45 -2.37
CA ARG A 349 -8.99 -18.22 -2.04
C ARG A 349 -7.73 -18.46 -1.17
N LYS A 350 -7.58 -19.63 -0.55
CA LYS A 350 -6.48 -19.92 0.40
C LYS A 350 -5.30 -20.56 -0.31
N GLU A 351 -4.27 -19.78 -0.62
CA GLU A 351 -3.06 -20.25 -1.32
C GLU A 351 -2.40 -21.47 -0.64
N LYS A 352 -2.45 -21.59 0.70
CA LYS A 352 -1.91 -22.74 1.44
C LYS A 352 -2.69 -24.06 1.28
N ARG A 353 -3.93 -24.01 0.74
CA ARG A 353 -4.78 -25.18 0.51
C ARG A 353 -5.14 -25.35 -0.96
N LYS A 354 -4.38 -24.78 -1.86
CA LYS A 354 -4.62 -24.90 -3.30
C LYS A 354 -4.36 -26.34 -3.70
N LYS A 355 -5.42 -27.11 -3.87
CA LYS A 355 -5.40 -28.34 -4.65
C LYS A 355 -5.41 -27.88 -6.12
N HIS A 356 -4.25 -27.86 -6.73
CA HIS A 356 -4.14 -27.50 -8.12
C HIS A 356 -4.66 -28.68 -8.96
N ARG A 357 -5.63 -28.43 -9.83
CA ARG A 357 -6.21 -29.43 -10.73
C ARG A 357 -5.51 -29.32 -12.08
N TYR A 358 -5.08 -30.44 -12.59
CA TYR A 358 -4.54 -30.55 -13.93
C TYR A 358 -5.67 -30.94 -14.89
N GLU A 359 -5.87 -30.16 -15.94
CA GLU A 359 -6.74 -30.49 -17.06
C GLU A 359 -5.89 -30.49 -18.34
N GLN A 360 -5.87 -31.64 -19.06
CA GLN A 360 -5.22 -31.74 -20.35
C GLN A 360 -6.17 -31.21 -21.42
N SER A 361 -5.73 -30.29 -22.29
CA SER A 361 -6.48 -29.99 -23.50
C SER A 361 -6.39 -31.20 -24.41
N VAL A 362 -7.49 -31.91 -24.55
CA VAL A 362 -7.66 -32.88 -25.66
C VAL A 362 -7.86 -32.03 -26.92
N GLY A 363 -6.78 -31.89 -27.72
CA GLY A 363 -6.79 -31.31 -29.07
C GLY A 363 -7.45 -32.23 -30.05
#